data_1fe112b957f83c8c2ce476c599487be0
#
_entry.id   1fe112b957f83c8c2ce476c599487be0
#
_cell.length_a   1.000
_cell.length_b   1.000
_cell.length_c   1.000
_cell.angle_alpha   90.00
_cell.angle_beta   90.00
_cell.angle_gamma   90.00
#
_symmetry.space_group_name_H-M   'P 1'
#
loop_
_entity.id
_entity.type
_entity.pdbx_description
1 polymer ?
#
loop_
_entity_poly.entity_id
_entity_poly.type
_entity_poly.pdbx_seq_one_letter_code
_entity_poly.pdbx_strand_id
1 'polypeptide(L)'
;MEKFIVDNDPERFFQVGSELPPQEKEDLVGFLRRNVEVFAWDAYDAPGVDPSLICHYLNVNPSSIPKKQPPRCPSKKHASDIRDEVMKLKKSGAIKEVFYLEWLANTVVVRKKMGKWRVCVDFTDLNKACPKDPFPLPRIDRLVDATKATLE
;
A
#
# COMPACT_ATOMS: atom_id res chain seq x y z
N MET A 1 13.76 -5.46 20.31
CA MET A 1 13.95 -4.52 19.21
C MET A 1 14.27 -3.14 19.78
N GLU A 2 15.26 -2.47 19.25
CA GLU A 2 15.65 -1.12 19.62
C GLU A 2 15.20 -0.11 18.58
N LYS A 3 14.83 1.09 19.04
CA LYS A 3 14.30 2.16 18.20
C LYS A 3 15.39 3.21 17.94
N PHE A 4 15.69 3.47 16.70
CA PHE A 4 16.65 4.49 16.25
C PHE A 4 15.90 5.59 15.50
N ILE A 5 15.83 6.77 16.10
CA ILE A 5 15.15 7.94 15.55
C ILE A 5 15.97 8.51 14.38
N VAL A 6 15.27 8.96 13.34
CA VAL A 6 15.83 9.60 12.15
C VAL A 6 15.49 11.08 12.19
N ASP A 7 16.47 11.92 11.88
CA ASP A 7 16.33 13.39 11.75
C ASP A 7 15.64 14.10 12.94
N ASN A 8 15.78 13.54 14.14
CA ASN A 8 15.11 14.02 15.36
C ASN A 8 13.56 14.00 15.29
N ASP A 9 12.97 13.30 14.33
CA ASP A 9 11.54 13.12 14.22
C ASP A 9 11.11 11.81 14.91
N PRO A 10 10.34 11.87 16.01
CA PRO A 10 9.93 10.68 16.76
C PRO A 10 9.01 9.74 15.97
N GLU A 11 8.39 10.21 14.88
CA GLU A 11 7.56 9.39 13.99
C GLU A 11 8.40 8.65 12.95
N ARG A 12 9.61 9.12 12.65
CA ARG A 12 10.57 8.50 11.74
C ARG A 12 11.61 7.72 12.51
N PHE A 13 11.53 6.41 12.45
CA PHE A 13 12.47 5.55 13.17
C PHE A 13 12.66 4.19 12.53
N PHE A 14 13.85 3.64 12.70
CA PHE A 14 14.13 2.25 12.39
C PHE A 14 13.96 1.36 13.63
N GLN A 15 13.50 0.14 13.43
CA GLN A 15 13.48 -0.90 14.46
C GLN A 15 14.51 -1.96 14.13
N VAL A 16 15.55 -2.06 14.92
CA VAL A 16 16.67 -2.99 14.73
C VAL A 16 16.62 -4.08 15.80
N GLY A 17 17.02 -5.30 15.45
CA GLY A 17 17.09 -6.41 16.39
C GLY A 17 18.00 -6.11 17.57
N SER A 18 17.53 -6.40 18.81
CA SER A 18 18.30 -6.19 20.04
C SER A 18 19.47 -7.18 20.19
N GLU A 19 19.36 -8.34 19.54
CA GLU A 19 20.34 -9.46 19.68
C GLU A 19 21.49 -9.40 18.66
N LEU A 20 21.50 -8.39 17.77
CA LEU A 20 22.60 -8.19 16.85
C LEU A 20 23.90 -7.84 17.61
N PRO A 21 25.06 -8.38 17.16
CA PRO A 21 26.35 -7.96 17.67
C PRO A 21 26.52 -6.44 17.58
N PRO A 22 27.18 -5.78 18.56
CA PRO A 22 27.29 -4.33 18.59
C PRO A 22 27.84 -3.73 17.29
N GLN A 23 28.86 -4.31 16.71
CA GLN A 23 29.47 -3.85 15.47
C GLN A 23 28.50 -3.92 14.29
N GLU A 24 27.85 -5.07 14.10
CA GLU A 24 26.88 -5.27 13.02
C GLU A 24 25.67 -4.34 13.16
N LYS A 25 25.26 -4.07 14.41
CA LYS A 25 24.18 -3.12 14.70
C LYS A 25 24.59 -1.70 14.30
N GLU A 26 25.79 -1.25 14.65
CA GLU A 26 26.31 0.06 14.31
C GLU A 26 26.44 0.23 12.79
N ASP A 27 26.98 -0.75 12.11
CA ASP A 27 27.12 -0.77 10.65
C ASP A 27 25.76 -0.70 9.96
N LEU A 28 24.77 -1.49 10.43
CA LEU A 28 23.41 -1.49 9.90
C LEU A 28 22.73 -0.14 10.13
N VAL A 29 22.79 0.42 11.33
CA VAL A 29 22.21 1.73 11.65
C VAL A 29 22.86 2.83 10.81
N GLY A 30 24.19 2.77 10.66
CA GLY A 30 24.95 3.70 9.81
C GLY A 30 24.52 3.60 8.34
N PHE A 31 24.32 2.38 7.83
CA PHE A 31 23.83 2.16 6.48
C PHE A 31 22.40 2.73 6.29
N LEU A 32 21.49 2.42 7.21
CA LEU A 32 20.10 2.90 7.15
C LEU A 32 20.03 4.44 7.19
N ARG A 33 20.86 5.08 8.01
CA ARG A 33 20.93 6.54 8.10
C ARG A 33 21.48 7.20 6.84
N ARG A 34 22.41 6.54 6.13
CA ARG A 34 22.93 7.07 4.85
C ARG A 34 21.94 6.93 3.69
N ASN A 35 20.92 6.09 3.86
CA ASN A 35 19.94 5.78 2.82
C ASN A 35 18.51 6.09 3.28
N VAL A 36 18.32 7.15 4.06
CA VAL A 36 16.99 7.52 4.60
C VAL A 36 15.99 7.85 3.51
N GLU A 37 16.46 8.41 2.40
CA GLU A 37 15.66 8.82 1.26
C GLU A 37 15.03 7.68 0.47
N VAL A 38 15.51 6.43 0.64
CA VAL A 38 14.89 5.26 -0.03
C VAL A 38 13.66 4.74 0.71
N PHE A 39 13.38 5.26 1.91
CA PHE A 39 12.23 4.86 2.70
C PHE A 39 11.06 5.85 2.51
N ALA A 40 9.87 5.32 2.29
CA ALA A 40 8.64 6.10 2.30
C ALA A 40 8.12 6.23 3.73
N TRP A 41 8.20 7.42 4.30
CA TRP A 41 7.75 7.73 5.68
C TRP A 41 6.27 8.11 5.71
N ASP A 42 5.77 8.66 4.62
CA ASP A 42 4.36 8.96 4.43
C ASP A 42 3.86 8.60 3.01
N ALA A 43 2.59 8.88 2.74
CA ALA A 43 1.99 8.55 1.43
C ALA A 43 2.52 9.42 0.28
N TYR A 44 3.17 10.55 0.57
CA TYR A 44 3.72 11.46 -0.45
C TYR A 44 5.12 11.02 -0.88
N ASP A 45 5.84 10.32 -0.02
CA ASP A 45 7.17 9.78 -0.32
C ASP A 45 7.13 8.58 -1.27
N ALA A 46 5.93 8.05 -1.56
CA ALA A 46 5.72 6.94 -2.49
C ALA A 46 4.81 7.37 -3.66
N PRO A 47 5.29 8.21 -4.61
CA PRO A 47 4.47 8.77 -5.68
C PRO A 47 3.97 7.73 -6.70
N GLY A 48 4.48 6.50 -6.63
CA GLY A 48 4.17 5.45 -7.58
C GLY A 48 5.02 5.51 -8.84
N VAL A 49 4.73 4.62 -9.77
CA VAL A 49 5.43 4.54 -11.06
C VAL A 49 4.76 5.48 -12.06
N ASP A 50 5.56 6.19 -12.86
CA ASP A 50 5.04 7.04 -13.92
C ASP A 50 4.21 6.21 -14.91
N PRO A 51 2.92 6.57 -15.16
CA PRO A 51 2.05 5.85 -16.09
C PRO A 51 2.58 5.76 -17.53
N SER A 52 3.48 6.66 -17.93
CA SER A 52 4.13 6.60 -19.24
C SER A 52 5.16 5.45 -19.34
N LEU A 53 5.73 5.05 -18.19
CA LEU A 53 6.68 3.95 -18.13
C LEU A 53 5.98 2.59 -18.11
N ILE A 54 4.99 2.44 -17.24
CA ILE A 54 4.19 1.22 -17.14
C ILE A 54 2.81 1.51 -16.55
N CYS A 55 1.78 0.89 -17.13
CA CYS A 55 0.42 0.95 -16.64
C CYS A 55 -0.15 -0.45 -16.53
N HIS A 56 -0.74 -0.79 -15.38
CA HIS A 56 -1.44 -2.05 -15.21
C HIS A 56 -2.89 -1.92 -15.65
N TYR A 57 -3.29 -2.77 -16.60
CA TYR A 57 -4.66 -2.86 -17.05
C TYR A 57 -5.34 -4.09 -16.43
N LEU A 58 -6.53 -3.88 -15.88
CA LEU A 58 -7.33 -4.99 -15.38
C LEU A 58 -7.84 -5.84 -16.56
N ASN A 59 -7.62 -7.15 -16.46
CA ASN A 59 -8.09 -8.12 -17.45
C ASN A 59 -9.58 -8.44 -17.21
N VAL A 60 -10.46 -7.45 -17.46
CA VAL A 60 -11.90 -7.62 -17.32
C VAL A 60 -12.44 -8.38 -18.53
N ASN A 61 -13.20 -9.45 -18.30
CA ASN A 61 -13.88 -10.17 -19.39
C ASN A 61 -14.87 -9.23 -20.10
N PRO A 62 -14.69 -8.97 -21.43
CA PRO A 62 -15.56 -8.06 -22.18
C PRO A 62 -17.04 -8.45 -22.19
N SER A 63 -17.35 -9.73 -21.98
CA SER A 63 -18.72 -10.23 -21.90
C SER A 63 -19.37 -10.01 -20.54
N SER A 64 -18.61 -9.54 -19.54
CA SER A 64 -19.15 -9.27 -18.21
C SER A 64 -19.89 -7.94 -18.18
N ILE A 65 -21.11 -7.96 -17.68
CA ILE A 65 -21.92 -6.75 -17.52
C ILE A 65 -21.41 -5.96 -16.30
N PRO A 66 -21.01 -4.69 -16.49
CA PRO A 66 -20.59 -3.83 -15.39
C PRO A 66 -21.64 -3.71 -14.28
N LYS A 67 -21.20 -3.72 -13.03
CA LYS A 67 -22.08 -3.61 -11.88
C LYS A 67 -21.83 -2.33 -11.07
N LYS A 68 -22.93 -1.66 -10.74
CA LYS A 68 -22.95 -0.53 -9.82
C LYS A 68 -23.58 -1.00 -8.51
N GLN A 69 -22.79 -1.19 -7.48
CA GLN A 69 -23.33 -1.55 -6.17
C GLN A 69 -24.20 -0.42 -5.64
N PRO A 70 -25.40 -0.70 -5.11
CA PRO A 70 -26.24 0.33 -4.48
C PRO A 70 -25.48 0.97 -3.32
N PRO A 71 -25.58 2.30 -3.13
CA PRO A 71 -24.84 3.00 -2.07
C PRO A 71 -25.24 2.50 -0.70
N ARG A 72 -24.23 2.21 0.14
CA ARG A 72 -24.42 1.88 1.56
C ARG A 72 -24.22 3.14 2.39
N CYS A 73 -25.15 3.43 3.29
CA CYS A 73 -25.01 4.55 4.23
C CYS A 73 -24.16 4.12 5.43
N PRO A 74 -22.90 4.56 5.54
CA PRO A 74 -22.10 4.28 6.71
C PRO A 74 -22.62 5.06 7.93
N SER A 75 -22.31 4.59 9.14
CA SER A 75 -22.58 5.38 10.35
C SER A 75 -21.82 6.72 10.30
N LYS A 76 -22.32 7.74 11.02
CA LYS A 76 -21.69 9.08 11.04
C LYS A 76 -20.18 9.02 11.35
N LYS A 77 -19.77 8.14 12.29
CA LYS A 77 -18.37 7.94 12.66
C LYS A 77 -17.55 7.35 11.51
N HIS A 78 -18.05 6.30 10.87
CA HIS A 78 -17.36 5.68 9.74
C HIS A 78 -17.33 6.60 8.50
N ALA A 79 -18.33 7.47 8.33
CA ALA A 79 -18.33 8.45 7.25
C ALA A 79 -17.20 9.48 7.38
N SER A 80 -16.83 9.87 8.61
CA SER A 80 -15.67 10.73 8.86
C SER A 80 -14.36 9.99 8.49
N ASP A 81 -14.16 8.78 9.02
CA ASP A 81 -12.95 7.98 8.75
C ASP A 81 -12.75 7.74 7.24
N ILE A 82 -13.85 7.45 6.51
CA ILE A 82 -13.81 7.28 5.04
C ILE A 82 -13.40 8.58 4.35
N ARG A 83 -14.00 9.70 4.76
CA ARG A 83 -13.70 11.01 4.15
C ARG A 83 -12.24 11.40 4.34
N ASP A 84 -11.70 11.21 5.54
CA ASP A 84 -10.32 11.54 5.86
C ASP A 84 -9.34 10.69 5.04
N GLU A 85 -9.60 9.39 4.90
CA GLU A 85 -8.78 8.51 4.08
C GLU A 85 -8.86 8.86 2.58
N VAL A 86 -10.06 9.14 2.06
CA VAL A 86 -10.24 9.57 0.66
C VAL A 86 -9.51 10.90 0.40
N MET A 87 -9.59 11.86 1.32
CA MET A 87 -8.88 13.14 1.18
C MET A 87 -7.36 12.95 1.20
N LYS A 88 -6.85 12.06 2.05
CA LYS A 88 -5.43 11.70 2.08
C LYS A 88 -4.97 11.09 0.76
N LEU A 89 -5.69 10.09 0.25
CA LEU A 89 -5.38 9.44 -1.04
C LEU A 89 -5.48 10.41 -2.23
N LYS A 90 -6.46 11.32 -2.20
CA LYS A 90 -6.63 12.35 -3.23
C LYS A 90 -5.47 13.35 -3.20
N LYS A 91 -5.03 13.80 -2.03
CA LYS A 91 -3.88 14.70 -1.85
C LYS A 91 -2.56 14.05 -2.32
N SER A 92 -2.36 12.78 -2.05
CA SER A 92 -1.16 12.04 -2.50
C SER A 92 -1.18 11.69 -3.99
N GLY A 93 -2.24 12.00 -4.73
CA GLY A 93 -2.38 11.65 -6.15
C GLY A 93 -2.65 10.16 -6.39
N ALA A 94 -2.82 9.34 -5.34
CA ALA A 94 -3.09 7.91 -5.47
C ALA A 94 -4.47 7.61 -6.09
N ILE A 95 -5.43 8.53 -5.93
CA ILE A 95 -6.75 8.45 -6.55
C ILE A 95 -7.14 9.80 -7.18
N LYS A 96 -7.99 9.74 -8.20
CA LYS A 96 -8.58 10.91 -8.85
C LYS A 96 -10.10 10.79 -8.91
N GLU A 97 -10.77 11.92 -8.97
CA GLU A 97 -12.20 11.98 -9.19
C GLU A 97 -12.53 11.72 -10.66
N VAL A 98 -13.51 10.85 -10.91
CA VAL A 98 -13.99 10.52 -12.25
C VAL A 98 -15.51 10.42 -12.25
N PHE A 99 -16.13 10.73 -13.41
CA PHE A 99 -17.56 10.71 -13.61
C PHE A 99 -17.96 9.58 -14.55
N TYR A 100 -19.24 9.18 -14.51
CA TYR A 100 -19.85 8.22 -15.42
C TYR A 100 -19.20 6.83 -15.43
N LEU A 101 -18.80 6.36 -14.24
CA LEU A 101 -18.22 5.03 -14.08
C LEU A 101 -19.23 3.94 -14.39
N GLU A 102 -18.79 2.92 -15.09
CA GLU A 102 -19.58 1.70 -15.33
C GLU A 102 -19.54 0.76 -14.12
N TRP A 103 -18.37 0.64 -13.48
CA TRP A 103 -18.18 -0.14 -12.26
C TRP A 103 -18.19 0.77 -11.04
N LEU A 104 -19.03 0.44 -10.06
CA LEU A 104 -19.06 1.14 -8.77
C LEU A 104 -19.02 0.13 -7.63
N ALA A 105 -18.10 0.32 -6.71
CA ALA A 105 -17.91 -0.49 -5.52
C ALA A 105 -18.07 0.35 -4.24
N ASN A 106 -18.64 -0.23 -3.20
CA ASN A 106 -18.79 0.41 -1.91
C ASN A 106 -17.48 0.35 -1.11
N THR A 107 -17.27 1.34 -0.26
CA THR A 107 -16.25 1.30 0.78
C THR A 107 -16.71 0.43 1.95
N VAL A 108 -15.77 -0.32 2.54
CA VAL A 108 -15.98 -1.17 3.71
C VAL A 108 -14.98 -0.76 4.79
N VAL A 109 -15.47 -0.51 5.98
CA VAL A 109 -14.63 -0.09 7.12
C VAL A 109 -14.36 -1.28 8.02
N VAL A 110 -13.08 -1.61 8.22
CA VAL A 110 -12.65 -2.76 9.03
C VAL A 110 -11.76 -2.26 10.18
N ARG A 111 -12.01 -2.77 11.38
CA ARG A 111 -11.20 -2.43 12.57
C ARG A 111 -9.90 -3.22 12.57
N LYS A 112 -8.76 -2.54 12.66
CA LYS A 112 -7.44 -3.15 12.87
C LYS A 112 -7.30 -3.66 14.30
N LYS A 113 -6.41 -4.63 14.53
CA LYS A 113 -6.09 -5.16 15.87
C LYS A 113 -5.71 -4.07 16.87
N MET A 114 -5.05 -3.01 16.43
CA MET A 114 -4.64 -1.85 17.23
C MET A 114 -5.75 -0.79 17.41
N GLY A 115 -7.00 -1.10 17.08
CA GLY A 115 -8.15 -0.22 17.27
C GLY A 115 -8.38 0.83 16.18
N LYS A 116 -7.42 1.10 15.29
CA LYS A 116 -7.56 2.02 14.15
C LYS A 116 -8.45 1.41 13.07
N TRP A 117 -9.21 2.24 12.36
CA TRP A 117 -10.02 1.83 11.22
C TRP A 117 -9.20 1.74 9.94
N ARG A 118 -9.55 0.80 9.08
CA ARG A 118 -9.05 0.68 7.71
C ARG A 118 -10.22 0.82 6.77
N VAL A 119 -10.10 1.70 5.80
CA VAL A 119 -11.03 1.81 4.69
C VAL A 119 -10.57 0.88 3.58
N CYS A 120 -11.46 0.01 3.13
CA CYS A 120 -11.25 -0.93 2.03
C CYS A 120 -12.31 -0.67 0.96
N VAL A 121 -12.12 -1.22 -0.24
CA VAL A 121 -13.09 -1.18 -1.32
C VAL A 121 -13.55 -2.61 -1.62
N ASP A 122 -14.86 -2.79 -1.79
CA ASP A 122 -15.47 -4.08 -2.08
C ASP A 122 -15.39 -4.39 -3.58
N PHE A 123 -14.28 -4.95 -4.03
CA PHE A 123 -14.08 -5.34 -5.42
C PHE A 123 -14.66 -6.72 -5.78
N THR A 124 -15.58 -7.27 -4.99
CA THR A 124 -16.14 -8.62 -5.22
C THR A 124 -16.71 -8.80 -6.62
N ASP A 125 -17.48 -7.84 -7.11
CA ASP A 125 -18.08 -7.95 -8.45
C ASP A 125 -17.05 -7.79 -9.57
N LEU A 126 -16.11 -6.87 -9.43
CA LEU A 126 -15.02 -6.67 -10.37
C LEU A 126 -14.10 -7.90 -10.43
N ASN A 127 -13.75 -8.47 -9.27
CA ASN A 127 -12.93 -9.68 -9.18
C ASN A 127 -13.58 -10.91 -9.83
N LYS A 128 -14.92 -11.00 -9.83
CA LYS A 128 -15.64 -12.05 -10.55
C LYS A 128 -15.56 -11.87 -12.07
N ALA A 129 -15.46 -10.65 -12.55
CA ALA A 129 -15.34 -10.33 -13.97
C ALA A 129 -13.89 -10.44 -14.49
N CYS A 130 -12.90 -10.46 -13.60
CA CYS A 130 -11.49 -10.63 -13.97
C CYS A 130 -11.10 -12.10 -13.83
N PRO A 131 -10.61 -12.77 -14.90
CA PRO A 131 -10.01 -14.09 -14.79
C PRO A 131 -8.86 -14.06 -13.79
N LYS A 132 -8.72 -15.12 -13.02
CA LYS A 132 -7.59 -15.27 -12.11
C LYS A 132 -6.29 -15.38 -12.91
N ASP A 133 -5.27 -14.69 -12.45
CA ASP A 133 -3.93 -14.84 -12.98
C ASP A 133 -3.44 -16.29 -12.70
N PRO A 134 -3.06 -17.05 -13.74
CA PRO A 134 -2.55 -18.40 -13.58
C PRO A 134 -1.14 -18.44 -12.99
N PHE A 135 -0.42 -17.31 -12.95
CA PHE A 135 0.93 -17.27 -12.40
C PHE A 135 0.89 -17.26 -10.86
N PRO A 136 1.59 -18.20 -10.22
CA PRO A 136 1.72 -18.16 -8.77
C PRO A 136 2.53 -16.94 -8.35
N LEU A 137 2.21 -16.38 -7.18
CA LEU A 137 3.05 -15.36 -6.58
C LEU A 137 4.48 -15.90 -6.39
N PRO A 138 5.51 -15.15 -6.77
CA PRO A 138 6.89 -15.56 -6.56
C PRO A 138 7.15 -15.74 -5.06
N ARG A 139 7.95 -16.75 -4.72
CA ARG A 139 8.40 -16.95 -3.33
C ARG A 139 9.37 -15.83 -2.97
N ILE A 140 9.10 -15.14 -1.87
CA ILE A 140 9.90 -14.01 -1.39
C ILE A 140 11.39 -14.41 -1.27
N ASP A 141 11.66 -15.59 -0.69
CA ASP A 141 13.03 -16.12 -0.55
C ASP A 141 13.77 -16.18 -1.89
N ARG A 142 13.11 -16.67 -2.95
CA ARG A 142 13.71 -16.70 -4.29
C ARG A 142 13.96 -15.33 -4.89
N LEU A 143 13.11 -14.34 -4.60
CA LEU A 143 13.33 -12.96 -5.03
C LEU A 143 14.55 -12.36 -4.34
N VAL A 144 14.70 -12.59 -3.03
CA VAL A 144 15.84 -12.13 -2.25
C VAL A 144 17.14 -12.78 -2.76
N ASP A 145 17.13 -14.10 -3.00
CA ASP A 145 18.30 -14.82 -3.52
C ASP A 145 18.69 -14.33 -4.92
N ALA A 146 17.71 -14.06 -5.79
CA ALA A 146 17.95 -13.53 -7.13
C ALA A 146 18.58 -12.13 -7.10
N THR A 147 18.15 -11.25 -6.19
CA THR A 147 18.73 -9.91 -6.03
C THR A 147 20.15 -9.97 -5.48
N LYS A 148 20.45 -10.91 -4.59
CA LYS A 148 21.80 -11.11 -4.05
C LYS A 148 22.80 -11.52 -5.14
N ALA A 149 22.40 -12.42 -6.05
CA ALA A 149 23.25 -12.89 -7.16
C ALA A 149 23.54 -11.80 -8.22
N THR A 150 22.82 -10.69 -8.22
CA THR A 150 23.01 -9.58 -9.18
C THR A 150 23.98 -8.51 -8.65
N LEU A 151 24.39 -8.61 -7.38
CA LEU A 151 25.28 -7.65 -6.70
C LEU A 151 26.76 -8.13 -6.63
N GLU A 152 27.09 -9.30 -7.21
CA GLU A 152 28.45 -9.79 -7.46
C GLU A 152 28.86 -9.52 -8.93
#